data_0e6289d0270649759a890b800951e4e4
#
_entry.id   0e6289d0270649759a890b800951e4e4
#
_cell.length_a   1.000
_cell.length_b   1.000
_cell.length_c   1.000
_cell.angle_alpha   90.00
_cell.angle_beta   90.00
_cell.angle_gamma   90.00
#
_symmetry.space_group_name_H-M   'P 1'
#
loop_
_entity.id
_entity.type
_entity.pdbx_description
1 polymer ?
#
loop_
_entity_poly.entity_id
_entity_poly.type
_entity_poly.pdbx_seq_one_letter_code
_entity_poly.pdbx_strand_id
1 'polypeptide(L)'
;TASVLTQIMRLQQICCGHLPDDAGDLHTLKSNRLSELLDIIEETSGKIIIWATFTHDLKIIHSELTKKYGEGSSRIYFGETPQDERQEIVETFQDPNSELRFFVGQPRTGGYGITLTEAGTMIYYNNGYDLEIRLQSEDRAHRIGQGKNVTYIDIVTPHTVDEKILSALRDKIDIAGQVLGEETKTWLL
;
A
#
# COMPACT_ATOMS: atom_id res chain seq x y z
N THR A 1 -25.97 9.47 12.68
CA THR A 1 -24.67 9.97 13.16
C THR A 1 -23.59 9.03 12.65
N ALA A 2 -22.66 9.51 11.83
CA ALA A 2 -21.55 8.69 11.35
C ALA A 2 -20.69 8.20 12.52
N SER A 3 -20.26 6.93 12.49
CA SER A 3 -19.36 6.38 13.50
C SER A 3 -17.99 7.07 13.44
N VAL A 4 -17.23 7.04 14.53
CA VAL A 4 -15.85 7.59 14.56
C VAL A 4 -14.99 6.95 13.45
N LEU A 5 -15.16 5.65 13.20
CA LEU A 5 -14.46 4.94 12.13
C LEU A 5 -14.82 5.47 10.73
N THR A 6 -16.10 5.76 10.50
CA THR A 6 -16.54 6.38 9.25
C THR A 6 -15.94 7.77 9.06
N GLN A 7 -15.84 8.56 10.13
CA GLN A 7 -15.21 9.88 10.07
C GLN A 7 -13.72 9.78 9.74
N ILE A 8 -12.98 8.87 10.38
CA ILE A 8 -11.56 8.62 10.09
C ILE A 8 -11.38 8.22 8.61
N MET A 9 -12.20 7.30 8.12
CA MET A 9 -12.16 6.86 6.72
C MET A 9 -12.42 8.02 5.74
N ARG A 10 -13.41 8.90 6.03
CA ARG A 10 -13.69 10.09 5.21
C ARG A 10 -12.50 11.07 5.20
N LEU A 11 -11.87 11.31 6.37
CA LEU A 11 -10.68 12.15 6.44
C LEU A 11 -9.51 11.57 5.63
N GLN A 12 -9.31 10.25 5.65
CA GLN A 12 -8.30 9.61 4.80
C GLN A 12 -8.60 9.76 3.31
N GLN A 13 -9.86 9.59 2.90
CA GLN A 13 -10.28 9.81 1.51
C GLN A 13 -9.99 11.25 1.06
N ILE A 14 -10.24 12.24 1.90
CA ILE A 14 -9.89 13.65 1.64
C ILE A 14 -8.37 13.81 1.44
N CYS A 15 -7.55 13.20 2.29
CA CYS A 15 -6.09 13.21 2.14
C CYS A 15 -5.64 12.56 0.83
N CYS A 16 -6.37 11.54 0.34
CA CYS A 16 -6.11 10.89 -0.94
C CYS A 16 -6.64 11.68 -2.15
N GLY A 17 -7.39 12.76 -1.94
CA GLY A 17 -7.89 13.62 -3.01
C GLY A 17 -9.24 13.21 -3.58
N HIS A 18 -10.04 12.46 -2.83
CA HIS A 18 -11.40 12.10 -3.24
C HIS A 18 -12.34 11.99 -2.04
N LEU A 19 -13.63 12.19 -2.28
CA LEU A 19 -14.66 12.01 -1.26
C LEU A 19 -15.96 11.57 -1.95
N PRO A 20 -16.51 10.39 -1.63
CA PRO A 20 -17.84 10.01 -2.07
C PRO A 20 -18.89 10.76 -1.24
N ASP A 21 -19.94 11.28 -1.90
CA ASP A 21 -21.10 11.87 -1.23
C ASP A 21 -22.07 10.80 -0.71
N ASP A 22 -23.20 11.25 -0.16
CA ASP A 22 -24.22 10.34 0.39
C ASP A 22 -24.99 9.55 -0.70
N ALA A 23 -24.94 9.99 -1.96
CA ALA A 23 -25.48 9.29 -3.11
C ALA A 23 -24.49 8.25 -3.68
N GLY A 24 -23.22 8.31 -3.26
CA GLY A 24 -22.14 7.48 -3.73
C GLY A 24 -21.35 8.08 -4.89
N ASP A 25 -21.69 9.31 -5.32
CA ASP A 25 -20.95 10.01 -6.36
C ASP A 25 -19.61 10.50 -5.82
N LEU A 26 -18.56 10.27 -6.60
CA LEU A 26 -17.20 10.56 -6.18
C LEU A 26 -16.77 11.98 -6.60
N HIS A 27 -16.41 12.78 -5.62
CA HIS A 27 -15.89 14.13 -5.83
C HIS A 27 -14.38 14.14 -5.76
N THR A 28 -13.71 14.66 -6.79
CA THR A 28 -12.27 14.85 -6.82
C THR A 28 -11.88 16.11 -6.05
N LEU A 29 -10.89 16.00 -5.19
CA LEU A 29 -10.32 17.07 -4.38
C LEU A 29 -8.86 17.30 -4.79
N LYS A 30 -8.34 18.50 -4.52
CA LYS A 30 -6.92 18.78 -4.76
C LYS A 30 -6.06 18.02 -3.76
N SER A 31 -5.16 17.16 -4.27
CA SER A 31 -4.16 16.43 -3.48
C SER A 31 -2.88 16.28 -4.30
N ASN A 32 -1.74 16.34 -3.63
CA ASN A 32 -0.43 16.10 -4.26
C ASN A 32 0.06 14.66 -4.05
N ARG A 33 -0.75 13.79 -3.42
CA ARG A 33 -0.33 12.44 -3.03
C ARG A 33 0.07 11.58 -4.24
N LEU A 34 -0.69 11.67 -5.34
CA LEU A 34 -0.38 10.91 -6.55
C LEU A 34 0.90 11.41 -7.22
N SER A 35 1.12 12.73 -7.30
CA SER A 35 2.39 13.28 -7.82
C SER A 35 3.57 12.86 -6.96
N GLU A 36 3.46 12.92 -5.63
CA GLU A 36 4.48 12.45 -4.71
C GLU A 36 4.81 10.97 -4.90
N LEU A 37 3.80 10.12 -5.09
CA LEU A 37 4.01 8.71 -5.43
C LEU A 37 4.84 8.55 -6.71
N LEU A 38 4.50 9.31 -7.77
CA LEU A 38 5.21 9.22 -9.05
C LEU A 38 6.65 9.72 -8.95
N ASP A 39 6.91 10.77 -8.16
CA ASP A 39 8.25 11.30 -7.91
C ASP A 39 9.10 10.26 -7.16
N ILE A 40 8.56 9.61 -6.12
CA ILE A 40 9.22 8.51 -5.40
C ILE A 40 9.56 7.35 -6.36
N ILE A 41 8.63 6.99 -7.24
CA ILE A 41 8.82 5.90 -8.21
C ILE A 41 9.94 6.22 -9.21
N GLU A 42 10.11 7.48 -9.62
CA GLU A 42 11.18 7.91 -10.52
C GLU A 42 12.57 7.73 -9.89
N GLU A 43 12.68 7.94 -8.59
CA GLU A 43 13.92 7.76 -7.83
C GLU A 43 14.18 6.30 -7.43
N THR A 44 13.20 5.41 -7.64
CA THR A 44 13.25 4.01 -7.20
C THR A 44 13.53 3.08 -8.38
N SER A 45 14.44 2.13 -8.20
CA SER A 45 14.72 1.08 -9.19
C SER A 45 14.07 -0.26 -8.82
N GLY A 46 13.92 -1.15 -9.80
CA GLY A 46 13.40 -2.51 -9.60
C GLY A 46 11.88 -2.57 -9.44
N LYS A 47 11.41 -3.71 -8.91
CA LYS A 47 9.98 -3.96 -8.70
C LYS A 47 9.48 -3.34 -7.41
N ILE A 48 8.28 -2.79 -7.47
CA ILE A 48 7.68 -2.00 -6.38
C ILE A 48 6.29 -2.56 -6.06
N ILE A 49 6.03 -2.76 -4.77
CA ILE A 49 4.68 -3.00 -4.25
C ILE A 49 4.10 -1.66 -3.80
N ILE A 50 2.88 -1.36 -4.22
CA ILE A 50 2.15 -0.16 -3.82
C ILE A 50 0.86 -0.60 -3.13
N TRP A 51 0.76 -0.31 -1.83
CA TRP A 51 -0.42 -0.61 -1.04
C TRP A 51 -1.33 0.61 -0.94
N ALA A 52 -2.61 0.43 -1.28
CA ALA A 52 -3.64 1.44 -1.07
C ALA A 52 -4.93 0.80 -0.52
N THR A 53 -5.58 1.50 0.41
CA THR A 53 -6.77 0.98 1.10
C THR A 53 -8.03 1.10 0.25
N PHE A 54 -8.14 2.17 -0.55
CA PHE A 54 -9.36 2.46 -1.31
C PHE A 54 -9.26 1.98 -2.76
N THR A 55 -10.30 1.30 -3.25
CA THR A 55 -10.37 0.80 -4.64
C THR A 55 -10.18 1.91 -5.68
N HIS A 56 -10.69 3.11 -5.39
CA HIS A 56 -10.50 4.27 -6.26
C HIS A 56 -9.03 4.62 -6.44
N ASP A 57 -8.25 4.62 -5.36
CA ASP A 57 -6.81 4.90 -5.40
C ASP A 57 -6.07 3.85 -6.23
N LEU A 58 -6.40 2.57 -6.07
CA LEU A 58 -5.80 1.49 -6.87
C LEU A 58 -5.99 1.73 -8.37
N LYS A 59 -7.20 2.11 -8.78
CA LYS A 59 -7.55 2.34 -10.20
C LYS A 59 -6.81 3.57 -10.76
N ILE A 60 -6.73 4.66 -10.01
CA ILE A 60 -6.00 5.86 -10.44
C ILE A 60 -4.51 5.59 -10.53
N ILE A 61 -3.91 4.98 -9.50
CA ILE A 61 -2.49 4.63 -9.49
C ILE A 61 -2.15 3.74 -10.68
N HIS A 62 -2.91 2.67 -10.89
CA HIS A 62 -2.71 1.77 -12.02
C HIS A 62 -2.80 2.49 -13.36
N SER A 63 -3.82 3.33 -13.56
CA SER A 63 -4.03 4.12 -14.78
C SER A 63 -2.84 5.04 -15.07
N GLU A 64 -2.33 5.77 -14.08
CA GLU A 64 -1.19 6.65 -14.28
C GLU A 64 0.12 5.89 -14.51
N LEU A 65 0.29 4.74 -13.86
CA LEU A 65 1.47 3.90 -14.05
C LEU A 65 1.49 3.28 -15.46
N THR A 66 0.37 2.73 -15.92
CA THR A 66 0.27 2.14 -17.27
C THR A 66 0.44 3.20 -18.35
N LYS A 67 -0.12 4.39 -18.17
CA LYS A 67 0.06 5.52 -19.07
C LYS A 67 1.52 5.97 -19.18
N LYS A 68 2.27 5.97 -18.06
CA LYS A 68 3.65 6.46 -18.00
C LYS A 68 4.68 5.40 -18.39
N TYR A 69 4.46 4.14 -18.00
CA TYR A 69 5.45 3.05 -18.10
C TYR A 69 5.03 1.90 -19.03
N GLY A 70 3.83 1.96 -19.63
CA GLY A 70 3.30 0.96 -20.55
C GLY A 70 2.25 0.03 -19.90
N GLU A 71 1.39 -0.54 -20.74
CA GLU A 71 0.24 -1.39 -20.37
C GLU A 71 0.63 -2.59 -19.49
N GLY A 72 1.79 -3.21 -19.77
CA GLY A 72 2.29 -4.38 -19.02
C GLY A 72 2.92 -4.06 -17.66
N SER A 73 3.19 -2.77 -17.38
CA SER A 73 4.01 -2.35 -16.24
C SER A 73 3.33 -2.50 -14.89
N SER A 74 2.00 -2.51 -14.83
CA SER A 74 1.22 -2.50 -13.59
C SER A 74 0.06 -3.48 -13.63
N ARG A 75 -0.26 -4.08 -12.47
CA ARG A 75 -1.48 -4.89 -12.26
C ARG A 75 -2.10 -4.54 -10.91
N ILE A 76 -3.45 -4.61 -10.85
CA ILE A 76 -4.21 -4.40 -9.62
C ILE A 76 -4.53 -5.75 -8.98
N TYR A 77 -4.32 -5.83 -7.65
CA TYR A 77 -4.63 -7.00 -6.84
C TYR A 77 -5.52 -6.61 -5.65
N PHE A 78 -6.80 -6.94 -5.71
CA PHE A 78 -7.78 -6.57 -4.69
C PHE A 78 -8.94 -7.58 -4.62
N GLY A 79 -9.99 -7.30 -3.82
CA GLY A 79 -11.10 -8.22 -3.60
C GLY A 79 -11.82 -8.69 -4.86
N GLU A 80 -11.95 -7.80 -5.86
CA GLU A 80 -12.64 -8.10 -7.13
C GLU A 80 -11.73 -8.74 -8.19
N THR A 81 -10.41 -8.86 -7.95
CA THR A 81 -9.50 -9.57 -8.87
C THR A 81 -9.92 -11.04 -8.98
N PRO A 82 -10.23 -11.56 -10.18
CA PRO A 82 -10.62 -12.95 -10.40
C PRO A 82 -9.57 -13.93 -9.84
N GLN A 83 -10.04 -15.09 -9.36
CA GLN A 83 -9.17 -16.06 -8.69
C GLN A 83 -8.09 -16.65 -9.61
N ASP A 84 -8.42 -16.85 -10.87
CA ASP A 84 -7.51 -17.32 -11.93
C ASP A 84 -6.43 -16.29 -12.27
N GLU A 85 -6.77 -15.01 -12.30
CA GLU A 85 -5.82 -13.92 -12.53
C GLU A 85 -4.86 -13.70 -11.36
N ARG A 86 -5.28 -14.01 -10.13
CA ARG A 86 -4.47 -13.76 -8.92
C ARG A 86 -3.12 -14.48 -8.95
N GLN A 87 -3.14 -15.74 -9.36
CA GLN A 87 -1.92 -16.53 -9.44
C GLN A 87 -1.01 -16.02 -10.55
N GLU A 88 -1.56 -15.72 -11.73
CA GLU A 88 -0.81 -15.16 -12.86
C GLU A 88 -0.13 -13.82 -12.49
N ILE A 89 -0.84 -12.91 -11.81
CA ILE A 89 -0.28 -11.63 -11.36
C ILE A 89 0.93 -11.86 -10.46
N VAL A 90 0.83 -12.77 -9.49
CA VAL A 90 1.91 -13.06 -8.56
C VAL A 90 3.10 -13.70 -9.27
N GLU A 91 2.88 -14.70 -10.12
CA GLU A 91 3.94 -15.38 -10.89
C GLU A 91 4.65 -14.41 -11.83
N THR A 92 3.89 -13.57 -12.55
CA THR A 92 4.45 -12.55 -13.43
C THR A 92 5.25 -11.51 -12.65
N PHE A 93 4.77 -11.08 -11.48
CA PHE A 93 5.51 -10.14 -10.64
C PHE A 93 6.81 -10.75 -10.09
N GLN A 94 6.82 -12.04 -9.78
CA GLN A 94 8.01 -12.75 -9.27
C GLN A 94 9.05 -13.07 -10.38
N ASP A 95 8.68 -13.01 -11.66
CA ASP A 95 9.64 -13.14 -12.76
C ASP A 95 10.46 -11.84 -12.89
N PRO A 96 11.79 -11.86 -12.60
CA PRO A 96 12.63 -10.66 -12.67
C PRO A 96 12.72 -10.05 -14.08
N ASN A 97 12.42 -10.83 -15.12
CA ASN A 97 12.49 -10.40 -16.51
C ASN A 97 11.15 -9.91 -17.06
N SER A 98 10.06 -10.00 -16.30
CA SER A 98 8.75 -9.54 -16.74
C SER A 98 8.67 -8.01 -16.78
N GLU A 99 7.80 -7.48 -17.66
CA GLU A 99 7.50 -6.04 -17.72
C GLU A 99 6.73 -5.56 -16.50
N LEU A 100 6.11 -6.46 -15.73
CA LEU A 100 5.33 -6.13 -14.55
C LEU A 100 6.24 -5.62 -13.43
N ARG A 101 6.36 -4.31 -13.35
CA ARG A 101 7.17 -3.60 -12.37
C ARG A 101 6.38 -3.24 -11.10
N PHE A 102 5.09 -2.93 -11.26
CA PHE A 102 4.26 -2.39 -10.18
C PHE A 102 3.14 -3.35 -9.80
N PHE A 103 3.20 -3.85 -8.57
CA PHE A 103 2.10 -4.58 -7.93
C PHE A 103 1.27 -3.58 -7.12
N VAL A 104 0.06 -3.25 -7.57
CA VAL A 104 -0.82 -2.29 -6.90
C VAL A 104 -1.92 -3.06 -6.18
N GLY A 105 -1.94 -3.06 -4.85
CA GLY A 105 -2.86 -3.92 -4.12
C GLY A 105 -3.47 -3.32 -2.86
N GLN A 106 -4.51 -4.01 -2.37
CA GLN A 106 -5.05 -3.73 -1.04
C GLN A 106 -4.31 -4.59 -0.01
N PRO A 107 -3.80 -3.99 1.10
CA PRO A 107 -3.09 -4.74 2.14
C PRO A 107 -3.91 -5.91 2.70
N ARG A 108 -5.21 -5.71 2.90
CA ARG A 108 -6.14 -6.74 3.42
C ARG A 108 -6.25 -7.94 2.48
N THR A 109 -6.33 -7.74 1.16
CA THR A 109 -6.44 -8.83 0.17
C THR A 109 -5.09 -9.49 -0.08
N GLY A 110 -4.02 -8.69 -0.19
CA GLY A 110 -2.64 -9.19 -0.34
C GLY A 110 -2.09 -9.88 0.90
N GLY A 111 -2.76 -9.73 2.06
CA GLY A 111 -2.36 -10.35 3.33
C GLY A 111 -2.48 -11.88 3.38
N TYR A 112 -3.14 -12.54 2.42
CA TYR A 112 -3.34 -13.98 2.44
C TYR A 112 -2.42 -14.74 1.48
N GLY A 113 -1.30 -15.23 1.99
CA GLY A 113 -0.53 -16.34 1.39
C GLY A 113 0.30 -16.05 0.14
N ILE A 114 0.29 -14.84 -0.42
CA ILE A 114 1.09 -14.50 -1.60
C ILE A 114 2.55 -14.19 -1.23
N THR A 115 3.46 -14.42 -2.18
CA THR A 115 4.88 -14.13 -2.04
C THR A 115 5.28 -13.10 -3.10
N LEU A 116 5.88 -11.98 -2.69
CA LEU A 116 6.26 -10.87 -3.57
C LEU A 116 7.73 -10.45 -3.32
N THR A 117 8.63 -11.42 -3.17
CA THR A 117 10.01 -11.22 -2.76
C THR A 117 10.91 -10.58 -3.82
N GLU A 118 10.46 -10.43 -5.06
CA GLU A 118 11.18 -9.67 -6.07
C GLU A 118 11.10 -8.14 -5.86
N ALA A 119 10.19 -7.66 -5.02
CA ALA A 119 10.12 -6.24 -4.68
C ALA A 119 11.28 -5.82 -3.78
N GLY A 120 12.00 -4.79 -4.20
CA GLY A 120 13.01 -4.09 -3.37
C GLY A 120 12.43 -2.90 -2.60
N THR A 121 11.22 -2.45 -2.98
CA THR A 121 10.55 -1.31 -2.35
C THR A 121 9.07 -1.57 -2.18
N MET A 122 8.56 -1.14 -1.03
CA MET A 122 7.15 -1.20 -0.69
C MET A 122 6.67 0.19 -0.29
N ILE A 123 5.66 0.70 -1.00
CA ILE A 123 5.12 2.04 -0.78
C ILE A 123 3.70 1.91 -0.26
N TYR A 124 3.43 2.54 0.88
CA TYR A 124 2.07 2.70 1.40
C TYR A 124 1.52 4.05 0.96
N TYR A 125 0.67 4.02 -0.05
CA TYR A 125 -0.03 5.21 -0.54
C TYR A 125 -0.92 5.82 0.53
N ASN A 126 -1.56 4.98 1.33
CA ASN A 126 -2.23 5.30 2.58
C ASN A 126 -2.20 4.10 3.53
N ASN A 127 -2.33 4.34 4.82
CA ASN A 127 -2.31 3.31 5.86
C ASN A 127 -3.68 3.10 6.49
N GLY A 128 -4.05 1.84 6.73
CA GLY A 128 -5.09 1.50 7.70
C GLY A 128 -4.54 1.54 9.13
N TYR A 129 -5.42 1.57 10.12
CA TYR A 129 -5.05 1.55 11.56
C TYR A 129 -4.94 0.12 12.15
N ASP A 130 -5.02 -0.90 11.30
CA ASP A 130 -4.93 -2.30 11.66
C ASP A 130 -3.47 -2.78 11.53
N LEU A 131 -2.81 -2.97 12.69
CA LEU A 131 -1.42 -3.38 12.75
C LEU A 131 -1.20 -4.78 12.15
N GLU A 132 -2.11 -5.71 12.38
CA GLU A 132 -1.98 -7.08 11.86
C GLU A 132 -1.94 -7.08 10.34
N ILE A 133 -2.84 -6.32 9.69
CA ILE A 133 -2.88 -6.18 8.23
C ILE A 133 -1.59 -5.51 7.74
N ARG A 134 -1.08 -4.50 8.45
CA ARG A 134 0.18 -3.84 8.11
C ARG A 134 1.33 -4.84 8.13
N LEU A 135 1.54 -5.56 9.21
CA LEU A 135 2.61 -6.56 9.38
C LEU A 135 2.48 -7.70 8.35
N GLN A 136 1.26 -8.22 8.14
CA GLN A 136 1.04 -9.24 7.13
C GLN A 136 1.39 -8.77 5.71
N SER A 137 1.12 -7.51 5.38
CA SER A 137 1.47 -6.95 4.06
C SER A 137 2.97 -6.80 3.87
N GLU A 138 3.71 -6.48 4.92
CA GLU A 138 5.17 -6.39 4.90
C GLU A 138 5.83 -7.75 4.72
N ASP A 139 5.31 -8.78 5.38
CA ASP A 139 5.79 -10.16 5.25
C ASP A 139 5.64 -10.72 3.82
N ARG A 140 4.95 -10.03 2.90
CA ARG A 140 4.88 -10.43 1.47
C ARG A 140 6.19 -10.25 0.74
N ALA A 141 6.93 -9.19 1.03
CA ALA A 141 8.24 -8.93 0.45
C ALA A 141 9.39 -9.43 1.34
N HIS A 142 9.23 -9.36 2.66
CA HIS A 142 10.24 -9.80 3.62
C HIS A 142 9.93 -11.20 4.15
N ARG A 143 10.62 -12.22 3.64
CA ARG A 143 10.50 -13.61 4.10
C ARG A 143 11.83 -14.11 4.68
N ILE A 144 11.75 -14.99 5.68
CA ILE A 144 12.93 -15.67 6.27
C ILE A 144 13.71 -16.38 5.16
N GLY A 145 15.01 -16.05 5.02
CA GLY A 145 15.90 -16.60 3.99
C GLY A 145 16.09 -15.70 2.77
N GLN A 146 15.43 -14.54 2.70
CA GLN A 146 15.67 -13.54 1.66
C GLN A 146 16.86 -12.64 2.04
N GLY A 147 17.87 -12.58 1.17
CA GLY A 147 19.07 -11.76 1.38
C GLY A 147 18.95 -10.31 0.87
N LYS A 148 17.78 -9.88 0.37
CA LYS A 148 17.57 -8.54 -0.16
C LYS A 148 16.93 -7.65 0.90
N ASN A 149 17.48 -6.43 1.08
CA ASN A 149 16.82 -5.41 1.90
C ASN A 149 15.58 -4.88 1.17
N VAL A 150 14.50 -4.68 1.91
CA VAL A 150 13.28 -4.03 1.40
C VAL A 150 13.16 -2.64 2.01
N THR A 151 13.00 -1.63 1.17
CA THR A 151 12.74 -0.26 1.60
C THR A 151 11.25 -0.04 1.77
N TYR A 152 10.83 0.46 2.94
CA TYR A 152 9.44 0.79 3.23
C TYR A 152 9.25 2.30 3.21
N ILE A 153 8.24 2.79 2.48
CA ILE A 153 7.95 4.21 2.33
C ILE A 153 6.47 4.43 2.65
N ASP A 154 6.19 5.33 3.58
CA ASP A 154 4.84 5.76 3.92
C ASP A 154 4.58 7.17 3.38
N ILE A 155 3.59 7.34 2.51
CA ILE A 155 3.15 8.66 2.05
C ILE A 155 2.18 9.23 3.07
N VAL A 156 2.53 10.37 3.66
CA VAL A 156 1.79 10.99 4.76
C VAL A 156 1.47 12.44 4.42
N THR A 157 0.22 12.85 4.60
CA THR A 157 -0.16 14.27 4.52
C THR A 157 0.08 14.90 5.89
N PRO A 158 0.99 15.89 6.01
CA PRO A 158 1.32 16.53 7.29
C PRO A 158 0.10 17.16 7.98
N HIS A 159 0.07 17.09 9.30
CA HIS A 159 -0.97 17.67 10.15
C HIS A 159 -2.38 17.12 9.91
N THR A 160 -2.48 15.86 9.47
CA THR A 160 -3.75 15.19 9.19
C THR A 160 -3.93 13.90 9.99
N VAL A 161 -5.01 13.18 9.68
CA VAL A 161 -5.30 11.85 10.22
C VAL A 161 -4.21 10.82 9.87
N ASP A 162 -3.48 11.01 8.78
CA ASP A 162 -2.41 10.09 8.35
C ASP A 162 -1.30 9.99 9.40
N GLU A 163 -0.84 11.13 9.93
CA GLU A 163 0.17 11.13 11.00
C GLU A 163 -0.32 10.40 12.26
N LYS A 164 -1.58 10.61 12.62
CA LYS A 164 -2.17 9.95 13.79
C LYS A 164 -2.27 8.44 13.61
N ILE A 165 -2.61 7.97 12.40
CA ILE A 165 -2.68 6.55 12.07
C ILE A 165 -1.29 5.93 12.13
N LEU A 166 -0.30 6.58 11.51
CA LEU A 166 1.08 6.08 11.50
C LEU A 166 1.68 6.04 12.91
N SER A 167 1.45 7.08 13.72
CA SER A 167 1.84 7.08 15.14
C SER A 167 1.19 5.93 15.91
N ALA A 168 -0.12 5.73 15.74
CA ALA A 168 -0.83 4.64 16.41
C ALA A 168 -0.33 3.23 15.99
N LEU A 169 0.09 3.05 14.75
CA LEU A 169 0.72 1.80 14.29
C LEU A 169 2.06 1.58 14.99
N ARG A 170 2.91 2.62 15.07
CA ARG A 170 4.21 2.58 15.76
C ARG A 170 4.05 2.25 17.24
N ASP A 171 3.15 2.96 17.94
CA ASP A 171 2.87 2.73 19.36
C ASP A 171 2.42 1.28 19.63
N LYS A 172 1.60 0.70 18.76
CA LYS A 172 1.17 -0.70 18.87
C LYS A 172 2.33 -1.69 18.70
N ILE A 173 3.27 -1.40 17.80
CA ILE A 173 4.47 -2.23 17.58
C ILE A 173 5.37 -2.17 18.81
N ASP A 174 5.59 -0.98 19.38
CA ASP A 174 6.41 -0.79 20.59
C ASP A 174 5.84 -1.58 21.77
N ILE A 175 4.53 -1.52 21.96
CA ILE A 175 3.85 -2.29 23.01
C ILE A 175 4.00 -3.79 22.76
N ALA A 176 3.79 -4.26 21.52
CA ALA A 176 3.94 -5.67 21.20
C ALA A 176 5.39 -6.17 21.41
N GLY A 177 6.40 -5.37 21.02
CA GLY A 177 7.80 -5.66 21.26
C GLY A 177 8.13 -5.75 22.76
N GLN A 178 7.61 -4.83 23.56
CA GLN A 178 7.80 -4.86 25.02
C GLN A 178 7.15 -6.08 25.69
N VAL A 179 5.97 -6.51 25.21
CA VAL A 179 5.24 -7.65 25.79
C VAL A 179 5.83 -8.98 25.36
N LEU A 180 6.26 -9.11 24.11
CA LEU A 180 6.78 -10.35 23.54
C LEU A 180 8.28 -10.55 23.75
N GLY A 181 9.00 -9.49 24.21
CA GLY A 181 10.46 -9.53 24.37
C GLY A 181 11.23 -9.61 23.05
N GLU A 182 10.58 -9.31 21.95
CA GLU A 182 11.21 -9.22 20.62
C GLU A 182 11.86 -7.83 20.45
N GLU A 183 13.02 -7.80 19.78
CA GLU A 183 13.61 -6.50 19.37
C GLU A 183 12.62 -5.75 18.49
N THR A 184 12.34 -4.52 18.88
CA THR A 184 11.45 -3.62 18.09
C THR A 184 11.94 -3.59 16.66
N LYS A 185 11.07 -3.87 15.70
CA LYS A 185 11.41 -3.81 14.28
C LYS A 185 11.87 -2.39 13.93
N THR A 186 13.18 -2.18 13.82
CA THR A 186 13.86 -0.87 13.69
C THR A 186 13.51 -0.09 12.41
N TRP A 187 12.82 -0.70 11.47
CA TRP A 187 12.47 -0.12 10.17
C TRP A 187 11.22 0.80 10.21
N LEU A 188 10.55 0.91 11.35
CA LEU A 188 9.43 1.85 11.56
C LEU A 188 9.86 3.17 12.24
N LEU A 189 11.15 3.34 12.51
CA LEU A 189 11.69 4.55 13.14
C LEU A 189 12.06 5.60 12.10
#